data_f5f6de9743707c2cecb70321802de9a4
#
_entry.id   f5f6de9743707c2cecb70321802de9a4
#
_cell.length_a   1.000
_cell.length_b   1.000
_cell.length_c   1.000
_cell.angle_alpha   90.00
_cell.angle_beta   90.00
_cell.angle_gamma   90.00
#
_symmetry.space_group_name_H-M   'P 1'
#
loop_
_entity.id
_entity.type
_entity.pdbx_description
1 polymer ?
#
loop_
_entity_poly.entity_id
_entity_poly.type
_entity_poly.pdbx_seq_one_letter_code
_entity_poly.pdbx_strand_id
1 'polypeptide(L)'
;MPPAGETQALPAQVTVSEAVLGFHLEPSEQPGSNPREVRLRFEIHRNGAFALFALAAYSAMIVLACSALTIGILAFTGVRRPDAPFVGALGAIVFALPALRDALPGAPPLGVRADLLVFLWAAVAAVIALALFVSTWARHGPRP
;
A
#
# COMPACT_ATOMS: atom_id res chain seq x y z
N MET A 1 -11.26 -29.92 -57.49
CA MET A 1 -11.35 -28.53 -57.05
C MET A 1 -12.36 -28.50 -55.96
N PRO A 2 -12.04 -28.27 -54.68
CA PRO A 2 -13.04 -28.07 -53.64
C PRO A 2 -13.69 -26.72 -53.84
N PRO A 3 -14.99 -26.54 -53.49
CA PRO A 3 -15.66 -25.27 -53.62
C PRO A 3 -15.07 -24.22 -52.70
N ALA A 4 -14.70 -23.09 -53.29
CA ALA A 4 -14.23 -21.92 -52.54
C ALA A 4 -15.40 -21.37 -51.73
N GLY A 5 -15.34 -21.50 -50.39
CA GLY A 5 -16.29 -20.84 -49.52
C GLY A 5 -16.60 -21.47 -48.17
N GLU A 6 -16.17 -22.68 -47.88
CA GLU A 6 -16.32 -23.23 -46.53
C GLU A 6 -15.20 -22.73 -45.63
N THR A 7 -15.48 -21.67 -44.91
CA THR A 7 -14.64 -21.22 -43.77
C THR A 7 -14.84 -22.23 -42.63
N GLN A 8 -13.98 -23.23 -42.59
CA GLN A 8 -13.95 -24.20 -41.52
C GLN A 8 -13.59 -23.45 -40.23
N ALA A 9 -14.54 -23.43 -39.27
CA ALA A 9 -14.28 -22.84 -37.94
C ALA A 9 -13.19 -23.67 -37.26
N LEU A 10 -12.01 -23.10 -37.11
CA LEU A 10 -10.96 -23.69 -36.32
C LEU A 10 -11.35 -23.67 -34.84
N PRO A 11 -11.31 -24.79 -34.11
CA PRO A 11 -11.56 -24.80 -32.68
C PRO A 11 -10.44 -24.03 -31.99
N ALA A 12 -10.71 -22.81 -31.58
CA ALA A 12 -9.80 -22.02 -30.75
C ALA A 12 -10.07 -22.33 -29.29
N GLN A 13 -9.10 -22.94 -28.62
CA GLN A 13 -9.15 -23.14 -27.17
C GLN A 13 -8.49 -21.96 -26.49
N VAL A 14 -9.28 -21.11 -25.84
CA VAL A 14 -8.78 -19.96 -25.09
C VAL A 14 -8.56 -20.41 -23.64
N THR A 15 -7.30 -20.49 -23.22
CA THR A 15 -6.95 -20.77 -21.83
C THR A 15 -6.66 -19.45 -21.14
N VAL A 16 -7.46 -19.12 -20.11
CA VAL A 16 -7.24 -17.94 -19.27
C VAL A 16 -6.43 -18.39 -18.05
N SER A 17 -5.22 -17.86 -17.87
CA SER A 17 -4.42 -18.08 -16.68
C SER A 17 -4.40 -16.83 -15.80
N GLU A 18 -4.71 -17.00 -14.50
CA GLU A 18 -4.60 -15.93 -13.52
C GLU A 18 -3.14 -15.65 -13.21
N ALA A 19 -2.63 -14.48 -13.63
CA ALA A 19 -1.26 -14.06 -13.38
C ALA A 19 -1.14 -12.96 -12.32
N VAL A 20 -2.28 -12.48 -11.77
CA VAL A 20 -2.30 -11.35 -10.82
C VAL A 20 -2.69 -11.84 -9.44
N LEU A 21 -1.72 -11.80 -8.52
CA LEU A 21 -1.96 -12.15 -7.11
C LEU A 21 -3.02 -11.22 -6.47
N GLY A 22 -4.05 -11.82 -5.87
CA GLY A 22 -5.07 -11.09 -5.12
C GLY A 22 -6.33 -10.69 -5.89
N PHE A 23 -6.45 -11.10 -7.15
CA PHE A 23 -7.66 -10.93 -7.95
C PHE A 23 -8.16 -12.29 -8.43
N HIS A 24 -9.45 -12.51 -8.33
CA HIS A 24 -10.14 -13.63 -8.96
C HIS A 24 -10.80 -13.14 -10.23
N LEU A 25 -10.49 -13.77 -11.34
CA LEU A 25 -11.04 -13.48 -12.67
C LEU A 25 -12.10 -14.55 -12.97
N GLU A 26 -13.37 -14.17 -12.97
CA GLU A 26 -14.43 -15.03 -13.46
C GLU A 26 -14.75 -14.67 -14.92
N PRO A 27 -14.34 -15.51 -15.88
CA PRO A 27 -14.69 -15.30 -17.28
C PRO A 27 -16.16 -15.67 -17.48
N SER A 28 -16.97 -14.75 -17.98
CA SER A 28 -18.35 -15.02 -18.40
C SER A 28 -18.51 -14.72 -19.89
N GLU A 29 -19.21 -15.60 -20.61
CA GLU A 29 -19.57 -15.33 -22.00
C GLU A 29 -20.63 -14.24 -22.07
N GLN A 30 -20.38 -13.22 -22.89
CA GLN A 30 -21.35 -12.14 -23.09
C GLN A 30 -22.47 -12.58 -24.02
N PRO A 31 -23.78 -12.34 -23.70
CA PRO A 31 -24.88 -12.61 -24.62
C PRO A 31 -24.67 -11.83 -25.93
N GLY A 32 -24.67 -12.54 -27.06
CA GLY A 32 -24.42 -11.97 -28.38
C GLY A 32 -23.09 -12.37 -29.02
N SER A 33 -22.34 -13.29 -28.40
CA SER A 33 -21.18 -13.92 -29.04
C SER A 33 -21.60 -14.65 -30.31
N ASN A 34 -21.00 -14.29 -31.46
CA ASN A 34 -21.19 -15.01 -32.73
C ASN A 34 -20.12 -16.13 -32.80
N PRO A 35 -20.37 -17.21 -33.62
CA PRO A 35 -19.38 -18.29 -33.79
C PRO A 35 -17.99 -17.82 -34.26
N ARG A 36 -17.89 -16.60 -34.78
CA ARG A 36 -16.66 -15.97 -35.27
C ARG A 36 -16.02 -14.98 -34.30
N GLU A 37 -16.75 -14.56 -33.25
CA GLU A 37 -16.29 -13.53 -32.29
C GLU A 37 -16.79 -13.89 -30.89
N VAL A 38 -15.90 -14.41 -30.05
CA VAL A 38 -16.20 -14.69 -28.64
C VAL A 38 -15.87 -13.45 -27.83
N ARG A 39 -16.87 -12.85 -27.21
CA ARG A 39 -16.69 -11.74 -26.28
C ARG A 39 -16.70 -12.27 -24.85
N LEU A 40 -15.56 -12.18 -24.19
CA LEU A 40 -15.40 -12.56 -22.80
C LEU A 40 -15.50 -11.30 -21.93
N ARG A 41 -16.36 -11.34 -20.92
CA ARG A 41 -16.41 -10.35 -19.86
C ARG A 41 -15.67 -10.92 -18.67
N PHE A 42 -14.69 -10.18 -18.15
CA PHE A 42 -13.98 -10.54 -16.93
C PHE A 42 -14.55 -9.73 -15.77
N GLU A 43 -15.12 -10.39 -14.79
CA GLU A 43 -15.45 -9.78 -13.51
C GLU A 43 -14.25 -9.94 -12.56
N ILE A 44 -13.72 -8.80 -12.10
CA ILE A 44 -12.56 -8.74 -11.25
C ILE A 44 -13.03 -8.61 -9.81
N HIS A 45 -12.99 -9.70 -9.06
CA HIS A 45 -13.29 -9.69 -7.64
C HIS A 45 -12.00 -9.51 -6.81
N ARG A 46 -12.02 -8.51 -5.93
CA ARG A 46 -10.92 -8.26 -5.01
C ARG A 46 -11.05 -9.21 -3.81
N ASN A 47 -9.99 -9.97 -3.51
CA ASN A 47 -9.99 -10.86 -2.37
C ASN A 47 -10.10 -10.03 -1.06
N GLY A 48 -11.08 -10.34 -0.19
CA GLY A 48 -11.32 -9.63 1.08
C GLY A 48 -10.12 -9.65 2.03
N ALA A 49 -9.31 -10.70 2.02
CA ALA A 49 -8.08 -10.77 2.80
C ALA A 49 -7.06 -9.69 2.42
N PHE A 50 -7.02 -9.31 1.16
CA PHE A 50 -6.18 -8.24 0.64
C PHE A 50 -6.58 -6.86 1.17
N ALA A 51 -7.89 -6.59 1.20
CA ALA A 51 -8.42 -5.35 1.76
C ALA A 51 -8.15 -5.24 3.27
N LEU A 52 -8.29 -6.34 4.01
CA LEU A 52 -7.98 -6.39 5.44
C LEU A 52 -6.50 -6.15 5.72
N PHE A 53 -5.59 -6.73 4.93
CA PHE A 53 -4.16 -6.49 5.07
C PHE A 53 -3.79 -5.03 4.79
N ALA A 54 -4.33 -4.44 3.72
CA ALA A 54 -4.10 -3.03 3.41
C ALA A 54 -4.62 -2.12 4.53
N LEU A 55 -5.81 -2.40 5.06
CA LEU A 55 -6.38 -1.64 6.19
C LEU A 55 -5.49 -1.77 7.44
N ALA A 56 -4.99 -2.96 7.76
CA ALA A 56 -4.09 -3.20 8.88
C ALA A 56 -2.77 -2.43 8.71
N ALA A 57 -2.18 -2.43 7.51
CA ALA A 57 -0.96 -1.70 7.22
C ALA A 57 -1.15 -0.16 7.35
N TYR A 58 -2.22 0.40 6.80
CA TYR A 58 -2.51 1.83 6.95
C TYR A 58 -2.82 2.22 8.39
N SER A 59 -3.55 1.38 9.14
CA SER A 59 -3.79 1.64 10.56
C SER A 59 -2.49 1.61 11.39
N ALA A 60 -1.58 0.68 11.10
CA ALA A 60 -0.27 0.63 11.72
C ALA A 60 0.55 1.89 11.44
N MET A 61 0.55 2.42 10.21
CA MET A 61 1.22 3.68 9.87
C MET A 61 0.68 4.85 10.69
N ILE A 62 -0.65 4.95 10.84
CA ILE A 62 -1.28 6.00 11.65
C ILE A 62 -0.86 5.88 13.11
N VAL A 63 -0.91 4.68 13.69
CA VAL A 63 -0.52 4.43 15.08
C VAL A 63 0.95 4.78 15.31
N LEU A 64 1.84 4.39 14.42
CA LEU A 64 3.27 4.73 14.50
C LEU A 64 3.50 6.25 14.44
N ALA A 65 2.83 6.94 13.51
CA ALA A 65 2.93 8.39 13.38
C ALA A 65 2.40 9.12 14.63
N CYS A 66 1.25 8.71 15.15
CA CYS A 66 0.68 9.27 16.37
C CYS A 66 1.59 9.02 17.60
N SER A 67 2.16 7.84 17.71
CA SER A 67 3.11 7.49 18.78
C SER A 67 4.36 8.35 18.69
N ALA A 68 4.93 8.52 17.49
CA ALA A 68 6.07 9.38 17.27
C ALA A 68 5.78 10.84 17.66
N LEU A 69 4.64 11.39 17.18
CA LEU A 69 4.22 12.75 17.54
C LEU A 69 4.05 12.92 19.05
N THR A 70 3.43 11.97 19.72
CA THR A 70 3.24 12.01 21.16
C THR A 70 4.59 12.10 21.88
N ILE A 71 5.56 11.25 21.48
CA ILE A 71 6.91 11.28 22.06
C ILE A 71 7.59 12.63 21.78
N GLY A 72 7.53 13.12 20.56
CA GLY A 72 8.12 14.40 20.17
C GLY A 72 7.53 15.59 20.92
N ILE A 73 6.21 15.64 21.04
CA ILE A 73 5.51 16.71 21.77
C ILE A 73 5.78 16.65 23.28
N LEU A 74 5.76 15.46 23.91
CA LEU A 74 6.05 15.32 25.34
C LEU A 74 7.48 15.72 25.67
N ALA A 75 8.44 15.45 24.80
CA ALA A 75 9.81 15.92 24.94
C ALA A 75 9.88 17.44 24.76
N PHE A 76 9.23 18.00 23.74
CA PHE A 76 9.25 19.43 23.43
C PHE A 76 8.60 20.28 24.52
N THR A 77 7.50 19.82 25.11
CA THR A 77 6.81 20.49 26.22
C THR A 77 7.52 20.34 27.58
N GLY A 78 8.61 19.58 27.62
CA GLY A 78 9.38 19.37 28.85
C GLY A 78 8.71 18.44 29.88
N VAL A 79 7.60 17.81 29.52
CA VAL A 79 6.89 16.84 30.39
C VAL A 79 7.74 15.59 30.62
N ARG A 80 8.54 15.19 29.62
CA ARG A 80 9.52 14.11 29.72
C ARG A 80 10.91 14.57 29.31
N ARG A 81 11.92 14.08 30.03
CA ARG A 81 13.33 14.32 29.65
C ARG A 81 13.64 13.54 28.38
N PRO A 82 14.30 14.16 27.40
CA PRO A 82 14.70 13.50 26.17
C PRO A 82 15.90 12.57 26.46
N ASP A 83 15.69 11.26 26.37
CA ASP A 83 16.74 10.24 26.52
C ASP A 83 17.23 9.79 25.13
N ALA A 84 18.55 9.56 25.01
CA ALA A 84 19.19 9.19 23.73
C ALA A 84 18.57 7.98 23.02
N PRO A 85 18.09 6.91 23.68
CA PRO A 85 17.45 5.78 23.01
C PRO A 85 16.22 6.13 22.19
N PHE A 86 15.49 7.18 22.55
CA PHE A 86 14.30 7.61 21.80
C PHE A 86 14.62 8.19 20.44
N VAL A 87 15.83 8.73 20.21
CA VAL A 87 16.27 9.17 18.88
C VAL A 87 16.31 7.99 17.92
N GLY A 88 16.89 6.87 18.37
CA GLY A 88 16.92 5.64 17.58
C GLY A 88 15.53 5.08 17.30
N ALA A 89 14.64 5.08 18.29
CA ALA A 89 13.26 4.62 18.13
C ALA A 89 12.47 5.48 17.12
N LEU A 90 12.57 6.81 17.21
CA LEU A 90 11.92 7.72 16.27
C LEU A 90 12.52 7.60 14.86
N GLY A 91 13.84 7.45 14.74
CA GLY A 91 14.50 7.15 13.47
C GLY A 91 14.00 5.84 12.86
N ALA A 92 13.88 4.79 13.66
CA ALA A 92 13.33 3.51 13.21
C ALA A 92 11.90 3.63 12.67
N ILE A 93 11.03 4.46 13.29
CA ILE A 93 9.68 4.72 12.81
C ILE A 93 9.70 5.40 11.44
N VAL A 94 10.59 6.39 11.22
CA VAL A 94 10.72 7.08 9.93
C VAL A 94 11.07 6.09 8.81
N PHE A 95 11.93 5.11 9.08
CA PHE A 95 12.29 4.08 8.10
C PHE A 95 11.25 2.95 7.99
N ALA A 96 10.52 2.65 9.06
CA ALA A 96 9.48 1.63 9.05
C ALA A 96 8.28 2.01 8.16
N LEU A 97 7.95 3.30 8.05
CA LEU A 97 6.81 3.77 7.25
C LEU A 97 6.95 3.44 5.76
N PRO A 98 8.08 3.74 5.07
CA PRO A 98 8.29 3.30 3.69
C PRO A 98 8.29 1.78 3.55
N ALA A 99 8.91 1.06 4.49
CA ALA A 99 8.94 -0.40 4.45
C ALA A 99 7.53 -1.03 4.56
N LEU A 100 6.67 -0.48 5.42
CA LEU A 100 5.26 -0.89 5.50
C LEU A 100 4.50 -0.60 4.20
N ARG A 101 4.80 0.52 3.55
CA ARG A 101 4.21 0.87 2.26
C ARG A 101 4.62 -0.13 1.18
N ASP A 102 5.90 -0.48 1.11
CA ASP A 102 6.43 -1.40 0.10
C ASP A 102 5.96 -2.86 0.34
N ALA A 103 5.61 -3.20 1.58
CA ALA A 103 5.00 -4.48 1.92
C ALA A 103 3.53 -4.61 1.49
N LEU A 104 2.89 -3.51 1.05
CA LEU A 104 1.51 -3.57 0.54
C LEU A 104 1.47 -4.37 -0.76
N PRO A 105 0.63 -5.41 -0.84
CA PRO A 105 0.52 -6.23 -2.02
C PRO A 105 0.00 -5.41 -3.21
N GLY A 106 0.71 -5.52 -4.35
CA GLY A 106 0.40 -4.76 -5.56
C GLY A 106 1.00 -3.36 -5.59
N ALA A 107 1.92 -3.03 -4.65
CA ALA A 107 2.62 -1.75 -4.52
C ALA A 107 1.88 -0.62 -5.27
N PRO A 108 0.86 0.00 -4.65
CA PRO A 108 0.02 0.95 -5.37
C PRO A 108 0.91 2.04 -5.98
N PRO A 109 0.73 2.39 -7.28
CA PRO A 109 1.53 3.42 -7.91
C PRO A 109 1.42 4.71 -7.08
N LEU A 110 2.53 5.45 -6.98
CA LEU A 110 2.59 6.74 -6.30
C LEU A 110 1.45 7.63 -6.82
N GLY A 111 0.57 8.10 -5.94
CA GLY A 111 -0.55 8.97 -6.30
C GLY A 111 -1.94 8.38 -6.10
N VAL A 112 -2.06 7.14 -5.65
CA VAL A 112 -3.36 6.63 -5.16
C VAL A 112 -3.78 7.47 -3.94
N ARG A 113 -5.05 7.89 -3.91
CA ARG A 113 -5.58 8.77 -2.84
C ARG A 113 -5.29 8.26 -1.43
N ALA A 114 -5.35 6.96 -1.19
CA ALA A 114 -5.06 6.37 0.11
C ALA A 114 -3.59 6.53 0.52
N ASP A 115 -2.67 6.35 -0.42
CA ASP A 115 -1.23 6.53 -0.21
C ASP A 115 -0.90 8.00 0.11
N LEU A 116 -1.47 8.92 -0.67
CA LEU A 116 -1.28 10.36 -0.44
C LEU A 116 -1.84 10.82 0.91
N LEU A 117 -3.03 10.33 1.29
CA LEU A 117 -3.72 10.75 2.51
C LEU A 117 -3.15 10.13 3.79
N VAL A 118 -2.65 8.92 3.74
CA VAL A 118 -2.18 8.21 4.95
C VAL A 118 -0.66 8.23 5.03
N PHE A 119 0.02 7.70 4.01
CA PHE A 119 1.48 7.54 4.05
C PHE A 119 2.20 8.90 4.13
N LEU A 120 1.83 9.87 3.25
CA LEU A 120 2.50 11.17 3.23
C LEU A 120 2.34 11.90 4.56
N TRP A 121 1.13 11.95 5.11
CA TRP A 121 0.89 12.62 6.39
C TRP A 121 1.57 11.90 7.55
N ALA A 122 1.57 10.56 7.56
CA ALA A 122 2.27 9.79 8.57
C ALA A 122 3.78 10.02 8.51
N ALA A 123 4.37 10.05 7.32
CA ALA A 123 5.79 10.33 7.13
C ALA A 123 6.17 11.74 7.58
N VAL A 124 5.38 12.75 7.18
CA VAL A 124 5.59 14.15 7.62
C VAL A 124 5.49 14.26 9.13
N ALA A 125 4.48 13.64 9.74
CA ALA A 125 4.29 13.65 11.19
C ALA A 125 5.48 12.99 11.92
N ALA A 126 6.00 11.88 11.44
CA ALA A 126 7.16 11.20 12.01
C ALA A 126 8.43 12.05 11.91
N VAL A 127 8.65 12.73 10.77
CA VAL A 127 9.80 13.63 10.59
C VAL A 127 9.69 14.84 11.51
N ILE A 128 8.51 15.45 11.64
CA ILE A 128 8.27 16.55 12.58
C ILE A 128 8.54 16.10 14.02
N ALA A 129 8.05 14.92 14.42
CA ALA A 129 8.28 14.36 15.75
C ALA A 129 9.77 14.20 16.05
N LEU A 130 10.53 13.64 15.10
CA LEU A 130 11.97 13.50 15.21
C LEU A 130 12.66 14.85 15.33
N ALA A 131 12.29 15.83 14.51
CA ALA A 131 12.86 17.17 14.56
C ALA A 131 12.59 17.87 15.89
N LEU A 132 11.39 17.79 16.44
CA LEU A 132 11.03 18.33 17.75
C LEU A 132 11.85 17.66 18.85
N PHE A 133 11.97 16.34 18.81
CA PHE A 133 12.75 15.60 19.79
C PHE A 133 14.23 15.96 19.73
N VAL A 134 14.85 15.96 18.56
CA VAL A 134 16.27 16.28 18.39
C VAL A 134 16.56 17.72 18.77
N SER A 135 15.69 18.69 18.44
CA SER A 135 15.84 20.08 18.82
C SER A 135 15.83 20.27 20.34
N THR A 136 14.97 19.54 21.03
CA THR A 136 14.88 19.57 22.51
C THR A 136 16.08 18.89 23.14
N TRP A 137 16.50 17.77 22.61
CA TRP A 137 17.67 17.05 23.08
C TRP A 137 18.96 17.88 22.92
N ALA A 138 19.10 18.59 21.78
CA ALA A 138 20.25 19.46 21.55
C ALA A 138 20.30 20.66 22.51
N ARG A 139 19.13 21.15 22.96
CA ARG A 139 19.04 22.29 23.89
C ARG A 139 19.19 21.90 25.35
N HIS A 140 18.70 20.74 25.76
CA HIS A 140 18.58 20.32 27.16
C HIS A 140 19.22 18.97 27.43
N GLY A 141 19.91 18.37 26.46
CA GLY A 141 20.65 17.12 26.66
C GLY A 141 21.81 17.29 27.65
N PRO A 142 22.27 16.18 28.27
CA PRO A 142 23.40 16.23 29.16
C PRO A 142 24.63 16.80 28.42
N ARG A 143 25.17 17.88 28.95
CA ARG A 143 26.44 18.41 28.50
C ARG A 143 27.54 17.48 29.06
N PRO A 144 28.58 17.15 28.27
CA PRO A 144 29.71 16.35 28.75
C PRO A 144 30.45 17.03 29.89
#